data_2c7bc08319a8bcd53bd1929b04b438b2
#
_entry.id   2c7bc08319a8bcd53bd1929b04b438b2
#
_cell.length_a   1.000
_cell.length_b   1.000
_cell.length_c   1.000
_cell.angle_alpha   90.00
_cell.angle_beta   90.00
_cell.angle_gamma   90.00
#
_symmetry.space_group_name_H-M   'P 1'
#
loop_
_entity.id
_entity.type
_entity.pdbx_description
1 polymer ?
#
loop_
_entity_poly.entity_id
_entity_poly.type
_entity_poly.pdbx_seq_one_letter_code
_entity_poly.pdbx_strand_id
1 'polypeptide(L)'
;MIKKYLFPFTFLAVIACNQTPKNELKKPSMLPYPETKIVIQTDNYHGNNINDPYRWLENDTASDVIDWVKEENNITQNYLGQIPYRTQIKNRLTEIWDFPKYSSPFKEGDWYYFFKNEGLQNQSILYRQKGLSGEPEVFLDPNQLSEDGTASLGSFTFSKDHKYCAVGVAQSGSDWNEIFVMDVSSKQKLTDKIEWVKFSGATWKGNGFYYSRYDAPAKGKAFSNANEFMKIYYHKIGTPQSADELVYEDKKHPLRYFNAGITEDERFMFINISEGTNGNEILIKDLSKNEKGFKTLFKGFENNYSLIDNVGDKILANTDKGAAKYKLIEVDPMNADEKNWKTIIAESSDLLEGASLWGGKLFTTYLKDASTRIYKFNGDGTGKEEIKLPGIGTASGIGGKKDDTETFYTYSSFTNPGEIYKYDLKTGNSELFRKTEVKFDANAFETKQVFYTSKDGTKVPMF
;
A
#
# COMPACT_ATOMS: atom_id res chain seq x y z
N MET A 1 -28.20 85.62 -54.08
CA MET A 1 -28.88 84.47 -54.65
C MET A 1 -27.87 83.35 -54.75
N ILE A 2 -27.86 82.42 -53.77
CA ILE A 2 -26.95 81.35 -53.73
C ILE A 2 -27.80 80.08 -53.70
N LYS A 3 -27.72 79.24 -54.76
CA LYS A 3 -28.42 77.98 -54.87
C LYS A 3 -27.65 76.95 -54.09
N LYS A 4 -28.33 76.29 -53.12
CA LYS A 4 -27.85 75.09 -52.41
C LYS A 4 -28.13 73.87 -53.26
N TYR A 5 -27.09 73.11 -53.58
CA TYR A 5 -27.21 71.74 -54.10
C TYR A 5 -27.13 70.72 -52.93
N LEU A 6 -28.19 69.94 -52.74
CA LEU A 6 -28.23 68.78 -51.83
C LEU A 6 -27.78 67.58 -52.62
N PHE A 7 -26.71 66.91 -52.14
CA PHE A 7 -26.35 65.60 -52.60
C PHE A 7 -26.83 64.54 -51.56
N PRO A 8 -27.53 63.48 -51.97
CA PRO A 8 -27.89 62.43 -51.04
C PRO A 8 -26.71 61.48 -50.85
N PHE A 9 -26.23 61.37 -49.63
CA PHE A 9 -25.25 60.33 -49.23
C PHE A 9 -25.97 58.99 -48.98
N THR A 10 -25.79 58.02 -49.88
CA THR A 10 -26.30 56.66 -49.72
C THR A 10 -25.31 55.92 -48.81
N PHE A 11 -25.72 55.63 -47.58
CA PHE A 11 -24.96 54.77 -46.64
C PHE A 11 -25.16 53.32 -47.04
N LEU A 12 -24.14 52.68 -47.61
CA LEU A 12 -24.07 51.25 -47.76
C LEU A 12 -23.63 50.62 -46.43
N ALA A 13 -24.56 50.08 -45.67
CA ALA A 13 -24.26 49.27 -44.49
C ALA A 13 -23.76 47.90 -44.94
N VAL A 14 -22.44 47.69 -44.86
CA VAL A 14 -21.87 46.33 -45.01
C VAL A 14 -22.07 45.60 -43.69
N ILE A 15 -23.06 44.71 -43.66
CA ILE A 15 -23.26 43.74 -42.56
C ILE A 15 -22.21 42.64 -42.75
N ALA A 16 -21.07 42.79 -42.05
CA ALA A 16 -20.11 41.70 -41.90
C ALA A 16 -20.70 40.67 -40.90
N CYS A 17 -21.31 39.62 -41.37
CA CYS A 17 -21.63 38.46 -40.58
C CYS A 17 -20.30 37.78 -40.16
N ASN A 18 -19.79 38.11 -38.98
CA ASN A 18 -18.80 37.28 -38.31
C ASN A 18 -19.47 35.96 -37.86
N GLN A 19 -19.50 34.97 -38.73
CA GLN A 19 -19.76 33.59 -38.34
C GLN A 19 -18.48 33.07 -37.70
N THR A 20 -18.38 33.18 -36.38
CA THR A 20 -17.49 32.31 -35.60
C THR A 20 -17.89 30.86 -35.91
N PRO A 21 -16.98 30.01 -36.38
CA PRO A 21 -17.32 28.64 -36.56
C PRO A 21 -17.69 28.06 -35.19
N LYS A 22 -18.96 27.75 -34.98
CA LYS A 22 -19.38 26.88 -33.88
C LYS A 22 -18.67 25.56 -34.11
N ASN A 23 -17.58 25.29 -33.37
CA ASN A 23 -17.07 23.97 -33.18
C ASN A 23 -18.17 23.17 -32.46
N GLU A 24 -19.12 22.65 -33.20
CA GLU A 24 -19.97 21.58 -32.71
C GLU A 24 -19.02 20.43 -32.40
N LEU A 25 -18.76 20.21 -31.13
CA LEU A 25 -18.20 18.96 -30.65
C LEU A 25 -19.09 17.85 -31.22
N LYS A 26 -18.61 17.19 -32.30
CA LYS A 26 -19.27 15.99 -32.82
C LYS A 26 -19.48 15.09 -31.61
N LYS A 27 -20.74 14.77 -31.30
CA LYS A 27 -21.04 13.71 -30.33
C LYS A 27 -20.17 12.52 -30.73
N PRO A 28 -19.39 11.94 -29.80
CA PRO A 28 -18.60 10.76 -30.13
C PRO A 28 -19.57 9.71 -30.71
N SER A 29 -19.28 9.20 -31.90
CA SER A 29 -20.01 8.06 -32.46
C SER A 29 -19.90 6.94 -31.43
N MET A 30 -21.02 6.35 -31.06
CA MET A 30 -20.99 5.16 -30.19
C MET A 30 -20.07 4.13 -30.84
N LEU A 31 -19.11 3.62 -30.07
CA LEU A 31 -18.27 2.53 -30.54
C LEU A 31 -19.16 1.30 -30.84
N PRO A 32 -18.87 0.54 -31.88
CA PRO A 32 -19.61 -0.65 -32.21
C PRO A 32 -19.26 -1.80 -31.26
N TYR A 33 -19.76 -1.72 -30.03
CA TYR A 33 -19.58 -2.80 -29.06
C TYR A 33 -20.20 -4.10 -29.54
N PRO A 34 -19.61 -5.28 -29.27
CA PRO A 34 -20.23 -6.56 -29.57
C PRO A 34 -21.53 -6.72 -28.79
N GLU A 35 -22.46 -7.44 -29.33
CA GLU A 35 -23.69 -7.79 -28.64
C GLU A 35 -23.40 -8.80 -27.54
N THR A 36 -23.50 -8.36 -26.26
CA THR A 36 -23.23 -9.21 -25.12
C THR A 36 -24.40 -10.19 -24.91
N LYS A 37 -24.09 -11.49 -24.87
CA LYS A 37 -25.05 -12.56 -24.60
C LYS A 37 -25.81 -12.32 -23.30
N ILE A 38 -27.12 -12.42 -23.35
CA ILE A 38 -28.03 -12.34 -22.21
C ILE A 38 -28.46 -13.76 -21.82
N VAL A 39 -28.25 -14.11 -20.53
CA VAL A 39 -28.67 -15.39 -19.96
C VAL A 39 -29.64 -15.08 -18.82
N ILE A 40 -30.79 -15.77 -18.80
CA ILE A 40 -31.78 -15.58 -17.72
C ILE A 40 -31.23 -16.20 -16.46
N GLN A 41 -30.83 -15.34 -15.51
CA GLN A 41 -30.36 -15.68 -14.17
C GLN A 41 -31.06 -14.78 -13.17
N THR A 42 -31.59 -15.37 -12.10
CA THR A 42 -32.25 -14.61 -11.02
C THR A 42 -31.80 -15.17 -9.68
N ASP A 43 -31.31 -14.28 -8.81
CA ASP A 43 -30.91 -14.61 -7.46
C ASP A 43 -31.87 -13.96 -6.45
N ASN A 44 -32.11 -14.62 -5.32
CA ASN A 44 -32.91 -14.07 -4.25
C ASN A 44 -32.01 -13.53 -3.13
N TYR A 45 -32.06 -12.22 -2.89
CA TYR A 45 -31.38 -11.55 -1.80
C TYR A 45 -32.41 -11.01 -0.80
N HIS A 46 -32.48 -11.61 0.39
CA HIS A 46 -33.39 -11.19 1.48
C HIS A 46 -34.86 -11.08 1.04
N GLY A 47 -35.33 -12.03 0.23
CA GLY A 47 -36.69 -12.07 -0.31
C GLY A 47 -36.93 -11.25 -1.57
N ASN A 48 -35.94 -10.54 -2.08
CA ASN A 48 -35.99 -9.79 -3.32
C ASN A 48 -35.32 -10.58 -4.47
N ASN A 49 -36.02 -10.74 -5.57
CA ASN A 49 -35.47 -11.37 -6.76
C ASN A 49 -34.71 -10.33 -7.59
N ILE A 50 -33.43 -10.55 -7.82
CA ILE A 50 -32.54 -9.70 -8.60
C ILE A 50 -32.12 -10.47 -9.86
N ASN A 51 -32.39 -9.88 -11.02
CA ASN A 51 -31.95 -10.43 -12.30
C ASN A 51 -30.53 -10.01 -12.59
N ASP A 52 -29.68 -10.99 -12.94
CA ASP A 52 -28.32 -10.77 -13.38
C ASP A 52 -28.07 -11.52 -14.70
N PRO A 53 -28.42 -10.92 -15.83
CA PRO A 53 -28.29 -11.59 -17.14
C PRO A 53 -26.85 -11.79 -17.59
N TYR A 54 -25.89 -11.23 -16.90
CA TYR A 54 -24.46 -11.29 -17.20
C TYR A 54 -23.65 -12.10 -16.19
N ARG A 55 -24.29 -12.86 -15.30
CA ARG A 55 -23.63 -13.74 -14.32
C ARG A 55 -22.63 -14.71 -14.95
N TRP A 56 -22.85 -15.11 -16.20
CA TRP A 56 -21.96 -15.98 -16.93
C TRP A 56 -20.55 -15.42 -17.11
N LEU A 57 -20.37 -14.08 -17.09
CA LEU A 57 -19.08 -13.40 -17.16
C LEU A 57 -18.20 -13.63 -15.91
N GLU A 58 -18.76 -14.11 -14.80
CA GLU A 58 -17.98 -14.42 -13.60
C GLU A 58 -17.07 -15.64 -13.75
N ASN A 59 -17.29 -16.48 -14.77
CA ASN A 59 -16.44 -17.62 -15.05
C ASN A 59 -15.36 -17.22 -16.06
N ASP A 60 -14.30 -16.58 -15.59
CA ASP A 60 -13.21 -16.03 -16.39
C ASP A 60 -12.38 -17.07 -17.17
N THR A 61 -12.51 -18.37 -16.83
CA THR A 61 -11.87 -19.49 -17.54
C THR A 61 -12.76 -20.13 -18.60
N ALA A 62 -14.01 -19.70 -18.73
CA ALA A 62 -14.93 -20.20 -19.74
C ALA A 62 -14.58 -19.65 -21.14
N SER A 63 -14.65 -20.50 -22.17
CA SER A 63 -14.29 -20.09 -23.53
C SER A 63 -15.11 -18.93 -24.06
N ASP A 64 -16.42 -18.89 -23.78
CA ASP A 64 -17.30 -17.81 -24.22
C ASP A 64 -16.97 -16.45 -23.52
N VAL A 65 -16.51 -16.48 -22.28
CA VAL A 65 -16.00 -15.29 -21.58
C VAL A 65 -14.68 -14.81 -22.17
N ILE A 66 -13.75 -15.74 -22.44
CA ILE A 66 -12.46 -15.43 -23.07
C ILE A 66 -12.69 -14.80 -24.47
N ASP A 67 -13.61 -15.35 -25.26
CA ASP A 67 -13.93 -14.83 -26.58
C ASP A 67 -14.57 -13.45 -26.50
N TRP A 68 -15.50 -13.22 -25.56
CA TRP A 68 -16.12 -11.92 -25.32
C TRP A 68 -15.07 -10.86 -24.93
N VAL A 69 -14.17 -11.18 -23.98
CA VAL A 69 -13.07 -10.28 -23.59
C VAL A 69 -12.17 -9.93 -24.78
N LYS A 70 -11.89 -10.91 -25.64
CA LYS A 70 -11.08 -10.68 -26.85
C LYS A 70 -11.76 -9.73 -27.84
N GLU A 71 -13.07 -9.86 -28.03
CA GLU A 71 -13.84 -8.97 -28.90
C GLU A 71 -13.89 -7.54 -28.36
N GLU A 72 -14.14 -7.35 -27.06
CA GLU A 72 -14.10 -6.05 -26.41
C GLU A 72 -12.72 -5.39 -26.49
N ASN A 73 -11.65 -6.17 -26.27
CA ASN A 73 -10.28 -5.70 -26.42
C ASN A 73 -9.95 -5.28 -27.87
N ASN A 74 -10.47 -5.96 -28.88
CA ASN A 74 -10.28 -5.60 -30.29
C ASN A 74 -10.84 -4.20 -30.58
N ILE A 75 -12.03 -3.87 -30.07
CA ILE A 75 -12.63 -2.54 -30.22
C ILE A 75 -11.76 -1.49 -29.52
N THR A 76 -11.37 -1.76 -28.28
CA THR A 76 -10.50 -0.88 -27.50
C THR A 76 -9.19 -0.60 -28.24
N GLN A 77 -8.49 -1.63 -28.71
CA GLN A 77 -7.22 -1.47 -29.42
C GLN A 77 -7.39 -0.76 -30.77
N ASN A 78 -8.46 -1.05 -31.50
CA ASN A 78 -8.76 -0.35 -32.76
C ASN A 78 -9.01 1.14 -32.52
N TYR A 79 -9.76 1.50 -31.49
CA TYR A 79 -10.00 2.90 -31.12
C TYR A 79 -8.69 3.60 -30.70
N LEU A 80 -7.95 3.02 -29.77
CA LEU A 80 -6.69 3.58 -29.29
C LEU A 80 -5.63 3.67 -30.39
N GLY A 81 -5.61 2.71 -31.33
CA GLY A 81 -4.70 2.68 -32.47
C GLY A 81 -4.90 3.85 -33.44
N GLN A 82 -6.10 4.46 -33.48
CA GLN A 82 -6.39 5.61 -34.33
C GLN A 82 -5.90 6.94 -33.77
N ILE A 83 -5.44 6.99 -32.51
CA ILE A 83 -4.94 8.21 -31.87
C ILE A 83 -3.57 8.56 -32.49
N PRO A 84 -3.46 9.64 -33.29
CA PRO A 84 -2.27 9.90 -34.11
C PRO A 84 -0.99 10.19 -33.29
N TYR A 85 -1.14 10.67 -32.06
CA TYR A 85 -0.02 11.00 -31.16
C TYR A 85 0.25 9.91 -30.11
N ARG A 86 -0.44 8.76 -30.13
CA ARG A 86 -0.26 7.66 -29.18
C ARG A 86 1.18 7.17 -29.11
N THR A 87 1.80 6.95 -30.26
CA THR A 87 3.18 6.51 -30.34
C THR A 87 4.17 7.54 -29.80
N GLN A 88 3.92 8.83 -30.07
CA GLN A 88 4.76 9.91 -29.52
C GLN A 88 4.69 9.97 -28.00
N ILE A 89 3.48 9.87 -27.43
CA ILE A 89 3.31 9.81 -25.96
C ILE A 89 4.02 8.58 -25.40
N LYS A 90 3.82 7.38 -25.98
CA LYS A 90 4.47 6.16 -25.53
C LYS A 90 5.99 6.30 -25.54
N ASN A 91 6.56 6.81 -26.63
CA ASN A 91 8.02 6.98 -26.74
C ASN A 91 8.54 7.97 -25.70
N ARG A 92 7.81 9.09 -25.49
CA ARG A 92 8.19 10.09 -24.49
C ARG A 92 8.10 9.54 -23.07
N LEU A 93 7.05 8.80 -22.75
CA LEU A 93 6.90 8.15 -21.45
C LEU A 93 8.02 7.12 -21.21
N THR A 94 8.36 6.33 -22.24
CA THR A 94 9.48 5.37 -22.16
C THR A 94 10.79 6.09 -21.86
N GLU A 95 11.09 7.17 -22.58
CA GLU A 95 12.31 7.96 -22.40
C GLU A 95 12.43 8.56 -20.98
N ILE A 96 11.36 9.18 -20.48
CA ILE A 96 11.38 9.83 -19.16
C ILE A 96 11.32 8.84 -18.01
N TRP A 97 10.82 7.60 -18.23
CA TRP A 97 10.70 6.56 -17.22
C TRP A 97 11.95 5.67 -17.13
N ASP A 98 12.81 5.73 -18.16
CA ASP A 98 14.04 4.94 -18.26
C ASP A 98 15.18 5.57 -17.47
N PHE A 99 15.12 5.41 -16.14
CA PHE A 99 16.19 5.77 -15.21
C PHE A 99 16.23 4.79 -14.03
N PRO A 100 17.39 4.58 -13.39
CA PRO A 100 17.51 3.69 -12.25
C PRO A 100 16.69 4.17 -11.06
N LYS A 101 15.85 3.28 -10.51
CA LYS A 101 14.99 3.52 -9.35
C LYS A 101 15.43 2.63 -8.20
N TYR A 102 15.46 3.20 -6.99
CA TYR A 102 15.88 2.49 -5.79
C TYR A 102 14.87 2.69 -4.67
N SER A 103 14.67 1.66 -3.86
CA SER A 103 14.02 1.83 -2.55
C SER A 103 15.02 2.27 -1.49
N SER A 104 14.52 2.81 -0.39
CA SER A 104 15.30 2.96 0.84
C SER A 104 15.85 1.60 1.27
N PRO A 105 17.14 1.51 1.67
CA PRO A 105 17.69 0.29 2.25
C PRO A 105 17.05 -0.04 3.60
N PHE A 106 16.95 -1.33 3.91
CA PHE A 106 16.59 -1.82 5.23
C PHE A 106 17.59 -2.90 5.66
N LYS A 107 17.78 -3.05 6.97
CA LYS A 107 18.81 -3.92 7.53
C LYS A 107 18.22 -5.23 8.06
N GLU A 108 18.81 -6.36 7.66
CA GLU A 108 18.56 -7.68 8.21
C GLU A 108 19.88 -8.39 8.52
N GLY A 109 20.20 -8.54 9.82
CA GLY A 109 21.49 -9.02 10.26
C GLY A 109 22.63 -8.10 9.81
N ASP A 110 23.62 -8.68 9.13
CA ASP A 110 24.78 -7.95 8.59
C ASP A 110 24.55 -7.35 7.20
N TRP A 111 23.36 -7.57 6.64
CA TRP A 111 23.05 -7.20 5.27
C TRP A 111 22.09 -6.02 5.22
N TYR A 112 22.33 -5.14 4.23
CA TYR A 112 21.35 -4.15 3.77
C TYR A 112 20.69 -4.64 2.50
N TYR A 113 19.37 -4.61 2.48
CA TYR A 113 18.53 -4.99 1.36
C TYR A 113 17.88 -3.76 0.75
N PHE A 114 17.74 -3.75 -0.58
CA PHE A 114 17.05 -2.69 -1.29
C PHE A 114 16.54 -3.19 -2.64
N PHE A 115 15.44 -2.63 -3.07
CA PHE A 115 14.97 -2.85 -4.43
C PHE A 115 15.67 -1.92 -5.39
N LYS A 116 15.99 -2.44 -6.58
CA LYS A 116 16.52 -1.69 -7.71
C LYS A 116 15.80 -2.09 -8.99
N ASN A 117 15.44 -1.09 -9.81
CA ASN A 117 14.98 -1.24 -11.18
C ASN A 117 15.89 -0.43 -12.09
N GLU A 118 16.43 -1.03 -13.11
CA GLU A 118 17.39 -0.36 -14.01
C GLU A 118 16.71 0.65 -14.96
N GLY A 119 15.40 0.74 -14.95
CA GLY A 119 14.60 1.68 -15.74
C GLY A 119 13.30 1.08 -16.22
N LEU A 120 13.33 0.14 -17.16
CA LEU A 120 12.18 -0.43 -17.84
C LEU A 120 11.89 -1.89 -17.49
N GLN A 121 12.55 -2.44 -16.47
CA GLN A 121 12.22 -3.78 -15.97
C GLN A 121 10.78 -3.83 -15.47
N ASN A 122 10.10 -4.95 -15.70
CA ASN A 122 8.71 -5.13 -15.26
C ASN A 122 8.56 -4.99 -13.75
N GLN A 123 9.48 -5.60 -12.99
CA GLN A 123 9.52 -5.52 -11.53
C GLN A 123 10.93 -5.15 -11.06
N SER A 124 11.00 -4.48 -9.90
CA SER A 124 12.26 -4.18 -9.23
C SER A 124 12.85 -5.46 -8.63
N ILE A 125 14.16 -5.60 -8.73
CA ILE A 125 14.92 -6.73 -8.20
C ILE A 125 15.35 -6.41 -6.77
N LEU A 126 15.24 -7.36 -5.86
CA LEU A 126 15.74 -7.25 -4.50
C LEU A 126 17.21 -7.63 -4.45
N TYR A 127 18.04 -6.64 -4.12
CA TYR A 127 19.47 -6.78 -3.89
C TYR A 127 19.78 -6.83 -2.40
N ARG A 128 20.97 -7.36 -2.07
CA ARG A 128 21.58 -7.23 -0.74
C ARG A 128 23.06 -6.89 -0.85
N GLN A 129 23.60 -6.22 0.17
CA GLN A 129 25.02 -5.90 0.29
C GLN A 129 25.47 -5.93 1.75
N LYS A 130 26.74 -6.28 2.00
CA LYS A 130 27.31 -6.23 3.36
C LYS A 130 27.67 -4.80 3.74
N GLY A 131 27.06 -4.30 4.82
CA GLY A 131 27.21 -2.89 5.18
C GLY A 131 26.70 -1.98 4.05
N LEU A 132 26.95 -0.69 4.14
CA LEU A 132 26.51 0.30 3.13
C LEU A 132 27.49 0.47 1.95
N SER A 133 28.71 -0.07 2.06
CA SER A 133 29.77 0.05 1.06
C SER A 133 30.12 -1.27 0.36
N GLY A 134 29.46 -2.37 0.71
CA GLY A 134 29.70 -3.67 0.07
C GLY A 134 29.16 -3.70 -1.37
N GLU A 135 29.71 -4.61 -2.19
CA GLU A 135 29.19 -4.83 -3.54
C GLU A 135 27.78 -5.44 -3.48
N PRO A 136 26.81 -4.87 -4.19
CA PRO A 136 25.46 -5.42 -4.25
C PRO A 136 25.41 -6.75 -5.02
N GLU A 137 24.67 -7.71 -4.48
CA GLU A 137 24.33 -8.95 -5.19
C GLU A 137 22.83 -9.15 -5.24
N VAL A 138 22.33 -9.80 -6.29
CA VAL A 138 20.91 -10.18 -6.39
C VAL A 138 20.56 -11.17 -5.28
N PHE A 139 19.52 -10.84 -4.52
CA PHE A 139 18.95 -11.74 -3.53
C PHE A 139 17.71 -12.46 -4.08
N LEU A 140 16.76 -11.71 -4.66
CA LEU A 140 15.56 -12.23 -5.28
C LEU A 140 15.20 -11.40 -6.52
N ASP A 141 15.00 -12.08 -7.65
CA ASP A 141 14.52 -11.43 -8.89
C ASP A 141 13.06 -11.83 -9.17
N PRO A 142 12.08 -10.95 -8.90
CA PRO A 142 10.68 -11.24 -9.16
C PRO A 142 10.36 -11.46 -10.64
N ASN A 143 11.17 -10.93 -11.57
CA ASN A 143 10.98 -11.12 -13.00
C ASN A 143 11.22 -12.59 -13.45
N GLN A 144 11.81 -13.42 -12.58
CA GLN A 144 12.05 -14.84 -12.84
C GLN A 144 11.03 -15.77 -12.17
N LEU A 145 10.01 -15.22 -11.49
CA LEU A 145 9.00 -16.03 -10.79
C LEU A 145 7.97 -16.70 -11.72
N SER A 146 7.80 -16.18 -12.95
CA SER A 146 6.98 -16.79 -13.99
C SER A 146 7.56 -16.49 -15.38
N GLU A 147 7.32 -17.40 -16.34
CA GLU A 147 7.82 -17.28 -17.71
C GLU A 147 7.12 -16.12 -18.46
N ASP A 148 5.87 -15.85 -18.16
CA ASP A 148 5.06 -14.80 -18.79
C ASP A 148 5.18 -13.43 -18.10
N GLY A 149 5.93 -13.35 -17.00
CA GLY A 149 6.15 -12.12 -16.24
C GLY A 149 4.93 -11.61 -15.47
N THR A 150 3.88 -12.42 -15.30
CA THR A 150 2.65 -12.04 -14.59
C THR A 150 2.68 -12.31 -13.10
N ALA A 151 3.67 -13.10 -12.61
CA ALA A 151 3.88 -13.29 -11.19
C ALA A 151 4.45 -12.02 -10.54
N SER A 152 3.96 -11.67 -9.36
CA SER A 152 4.42 -10.52 -8.60
C SER A 152 4.77 -10.88 -7.16
N LEU A 153 5.74 -10.16 -6.60
CA LEU A 153 6.10 -10.26 -5.20
C LEU A 153 5.00 -9.61 -4.36
N GLY A 154 4.24 -10.42 -3.60
CA GLY A 154 3.18 -9.96 -2.71
C GLY A 154 3.70 -9.55 -1.33
N SER A 155 4.62 -10.35 -0.78
CA SER A 155 5.23 -10.10 0.53
C SER A 155 6.58 -10.79 0.65
N PHE A 156 7.41 -10.30 1.56
CA PHE A 156 8.59 -11.04 2.02
C PHE A 156 8.93 -10.62 3.45
N THR A 157 9.34 -11.57 4.27
CA THR A 157 9.70 -11.33 5.67
C THR A 157 10.83 -12.27 6.08
N PHE A 158 11.75 -11.78 6.90
CA PHE A 158 12.88 -12.55 7.40
C PHE A 158 12.59 -13.15 8.77
N SER A 159 13.13 -14.36 9.02
CA SER A 159 13.13 -14.93 10.36
C SER A 159 14.00 -14.10 11.30
N LYS A 160 13.70 -14.14 12.61
CA LYS A 160 14.41 -13.34 13.62
C LYS A 160 15.92 -13.65 13.66
N ASP A 161 16.31 -14.88 13.37
CA ASP A 161 17.71 -15.32 13.30
C ASP A 161 18.34 -15.05 11.93
N HIS A 162 17.63 -14.39 11.01
CA HIS A 162 18.05 -14.05 9.64
C HIS A 162 18.45 -15.23 8.75
N LYS A 163 18.04 -16.47 9.10
CA LYS A 163 18.36 -17.64 8.30
C LYS A 163 17.41 -17.88 7.15
N TYR A 164 16.14 -17.50 7.32
CA TYR A 164 15.08 -17.76 6.36
C TYR A 164 14.38 -16.49 5.93
N CYS A 165 13.86 -16.52 4.71
CA CYS A 165 12.97 -15.51 4.18
C CYS A 165 11.70 -16.18 3.62
N ALA A 166 10.55 -15.84 4.14
CA ALA A 166 9.26 -16.26 3.58
C ALA A 166 8.86 -15.25 2.50
N VAL A 167 8.53 -15.77 1.31
CA VAL A 167 8.24 -14.98 0.11
C VAL A 167 6.86 -15.34 -0.40
N GLY A 168 5.95 -14.38 -0.38
CA GLY A 168 4.59 -14.49 -0.93
C GLY A 168 4.55 -14.02 -2.38
N VAL A 169 3.99 -14.84 -3.27
CA VAL A 169 3.90 -14.58 -4.71
C VAL A 169 2.46 -14.65 -5.15
N ALA A 170 2.00 -13.61 -5.83
CA ALA A 170 0.71 -13.56 -6.50
C ALA A 170 0.88 -13.83 -8.00
N GLN A 171 -0.05 -14.58 -8.59
CA GLN A 171 -0.05 -14.91 -10.02
C GLN A 171 -1.11 -14.11 -10.78
N SER A 172 -0.76 -13.61 -11.96
CA SER A 172 -1.67 -13.00 -12.93
C SER A 172 -2.62 -11.93 -12.36
N GLY A 173 -2.11 -11.11 -11.41
CA GLY A 173 -2.91 -10.04 -10.77
C GLY A 173 -3.94 -10.54 -9.76
N SER A 174 -3.92 -11.82 -9.39
CA SER A 174 -4.79 -12.38 -8.35
C SER A 174 -4.39 -11.89 -6.96
N ASP A 175 -5.37 -11.78 -6.05
CA ASP A 175 -5.12 -11.58 -4.62
C ASP A 175 -4.66 -12.88 -3.91
N TRP A 176 -4.79 -14.03 -4.56
CA TRP A 176 -4.28 -15.28 -4.02
C TRP A 176 -2.76 -15.31 -4.08
N ASN A 177 -2.15 -15.62 -2.95
CA ASN A 177 -0.71 -15.75 -2.80
C ASN A 177 -0.33 -17.19 -2.46
N GLU A 178 0.82 -17.61 -2.97
CA GLU A 178 1.55 -18.77 -2.47
C GLU A 178 2.78 -18.28 -1.70
N ILE A 179 3.04 -18.83 -0.51
CA ILE A 179 4.25 -18.52 0.23
C ILE A 179 5.23 -19.68 0.07
N PHE A 180 6.46 -19.39 -0.30
CA PHE A 180 7.58 -20.31 -0.21
C PHE A 180 8.66 -19.73 0.72
N VAL A 181 9.55 -20.60 1.19
CA VAL A 181 10.65 -20.21 2.09
C VAL A 181 11.98 -20.34 1.36
N MET A 182 12.86 -19.36 1.56
CA MET A 182 14.23 -19.36 1.09
C MET A 182 15.21 -19.42 2.26
N ASP A 183 16.29 -20.20 2.10
CA ASP A 183 17.48 -20.06 2.93
C ASP A 183 18.24 -18.79 2.51
N VAL A 184 18.46 -17.88 3.46
CA VAL A 184 19.05 -16.57 3.20
C VAL A 184 20.51 -16.66 2.76
N SER A 185 21.26 -17.64 3.29
CA SER A 185 22.69 -17.80 2.97
C SER A 185 22.90 -18.31 1.55
N SER A 186 22.25 -19.42 1.22
CA SER A 186 22.38 -20.07 -0.08
C SER A 186 21.49 -19.45 -1.16
N LYS A 187 20.48 -18.66 -0.78
CA LYS A 187 19.42 -18.12 -1.64
C LYS A 187 18.58 -19.20 -2.32
N GLN A 188 18.60 -20.42 -1.79
CA GLN A 188 17.85 -21.56 -2.32
C GLN A 188 16.45 -21.63 -1.72
N LYS A 189 15.48 -21.91 -2.58
CA LYS A 189 14.11 -22.21 -2.17
C LYS A 189 14.06 -23.56 -1.44
N LEU A 190 13.42 -23.60 -0.28
CA LEU A 190 13.14 -24.81 0.47
C LEU A 190 11.90 -25.53 -0.09
N THR A 191 11.55 -26.67 0.52
CA THR A 191 10.39 -27.45 0.11
C THR A 191 9.06 -26.92 0.63
N ASP A 192 9.11 -25.95 1.53
CA ASP A 192 7.93 -25.34 2.14
C ASP A 192 7.11 -24.57 1.10
N LYS A 193 5.84 -24.93 0.97
CA LYS A 193 4.87 -24.30 0.08
C LYS A 193 3.54 -24.14 0.79
N ILE A 194 3.06 -22.90 0.89
CA ILE A 194 1.80 -22.54 1.53
C ILE A 194 0.86 -21.97 0.47
N GLU A 195 -0.32 -22.53 0.35
CA GLU A 195 -1.33 -22.15 -0.62
C GLU A 195 -2.56 -21.53 0.04
N TRP A 196 -3.40 -20.89 -0.77
CA TRP A 196 -4.67 -20.28 -0.38
C TRP A 196 -4.53 -19.14 0.65
N VAL A 197 -3.41 -18.44 0.57
CA VAL A 197 -3.13 -17.24 1.33
C VAL A 197 -3.76 -16.04 0.62
N LYS A 198 -4.44 -15.19 1.37
CA LYS A 198 -5.03 -13.95 0.85
C LYS A 198 -4.99 -12.90 1.94
N PHE A 199 -4.55 -11.67 1.60
CA PHE A 199 -4.42 -10.54 2.53
C PHE A 199 -3.58 -10.83 3.78
N SER A 200 -2.56 -11.67 3.65
CA SER A 200 -1.66 -12.08 4.72
C SER A 200 -0.24 -12.28 4.20
N GLY A 201 0.73 -12.05 5.07
CA GLY A 201 2.12 -12.45 4.92
C GLY A 201 2.50 -13.47 6.00
N ALA A 202 3.81 -13.68 6.19
CA ALA A 202 4.36 -14.54 7.23
C ALA A 202 4.82 -13.70 8.43
N THR A 203 4.33 -14.02 9.63
CA THR A 203 4.74 -13.42 10.90
C THR A 203 5.60 -14.44 11.67
N TRP A 204 6.91 -14.25 11.65
CA TRP A 204 7.87 -15.21 12.19
C TRP A 204 7.83 -15.33 13.70
N LYS A 205 7.97 -16.59 14.18
CA LYS A 205 8.18 -16.93 15.59
C LYS A 205 8.96 -18.24 15.71
N GLY A 206 10.13 -18.19 16.34
CA GLY A 206 10.98 -19.37 16.47
C GLY A 206 11.37 -19.95 15.11
N ASN A 207 11.13 -21.25 14.90
CA ASN A 207 11.46 -21.95 13.64
C ASN A 207 10.27 -22.09 12.68
N GLY A 208 9.36 -21.11 12.70
CA GLY A 208 8.17 -21.10 11.84
C GLY A 208 7.53 -19.73 11.80
N PHE A 209 6.35 -19.65 11.23
CA PHE A 209 5.62 -18.39 11.11
C PHE A 209 4.10 -18.60 11.17
N TYR A 210 3.40 -17.57 11.63
CA TYR A 210 1.94 -17.45 11.54
C TYR A 210 1.58 -16.86 10.19
N TYR A 211 0.46 -17.34 9.63
CA TYR A 211 -0.12 -16.82 8.40
C TYR A 211 -1.63 -17.03 8.39
N SER A 212 -2.35 -16.22 7.61
CA SER A 212 -3.80 -16.35 7.48
C SER A 212 -4.14 -16.90 6.10
N ARG A 213 -5.12 -17.80 6.06
CA ARG A 213 -5.60 -18.38 4.81
C ARG A 213 -7.08 -18.74 4.86
N TYR A 214 -7.64 -19.00 3.71
CA TYR A 214 -8.95 -19.63 3.54
C TYR A 214 -8.79 -21.12 3.26
N ASP A 215 -9.88 -21.85 3.37
CA ASP A 215 -9.92 -23.23 2.85
C ASP A 215 -9.84 -23.19 1.32
N ALA A 216 -9.30 -24.27 0.73
CA ALA A 216 -9.19 -24.37 -0.72
C ALA A 216 -10.58 -24.23 -1.38
N PRO A 217 -10.79 -23.31 -2.33
CA PRO A 217 -12.05 -23.20 -3.02
C PRO A 217 -12.32 -24.43 -3.88
N ALA A 218 -13.58 -24.69 -4.20
CA ALA A 218 -13.94 -25.73 -5.15
C ALA A 218 -13.24 -25.49 -6.50
N LYS A 219 -12.92 -26.55 -7.22
CA LYS A 219 -12.23 -26.48 -8.51
C LYS A 219 -12.94 -25.53 -9.48
N GLY A 220 -12.21 -24.56 -10.03
CA GLY A 220 -12.72 -23.53 -10.95
C GLY A 220 -13.56 -22.43 -10.28
N LYS A 221 -13.50 -22.32 -8.93
CA LYS A 221 -14.26 -21.33 -8.17
C LYS A 221 -13.39 -20.34 -7.39
N ALA A 222 -12.09 -20.35 -7.63
CA ALA A 222 -11.14 -19.50 -6.90
C ALA A 222 -11.44 -17.99 -7.01
N PHE A 223 -12.04 -17.55 -8.13
CA PHE A 223 -12.34 -16.14 -8.40
C PHE A 223 -13.83 -15.77 -8.28
N SER A 224 -14.73 -16.77 -8.16
CA SER A 224 -16.17 -16.54 -8.10
C SER A 224 -16.82 -16.88 -6.76
N ASN A 225 -16.15 -17.62 -5.87
CA ASN A 225 -16.67 -17.90 -4.53
C ASN A 225 -16.40 -16.73 -3.57
N ALA A 226 -17.33 -16.49 -2.65
CA ALA A 226 -17.07 -15.65 -1.49
C ALA A 226 -15.90 -16.24 -0.67
N ASN A 227 -15.04 -15.35 -0.16
CA ASN A 227 -13.99 -15.76 0.78
C ASN A 227 -14.56 -15.67 2.20
N GLU A 228 -14.77 -16.82 2.81
CA GLU A 228 -15.40 -16.93 4.13
C GLU A 228 -14.55 -17.77 5.07
N PHE A 229 -14.68 -17.49 6.37
CA PHE A 229 -14.02 -18.26 7.45
C PHE A 229 -12.51 -18.28 7.34
N MET A 230 -11.89 -17.11 7.20
CA MET A 230 -10.44 -16.99 7.30
C MET A 230 -9.93 -17.60 8.60
N LYS A 231 -8.76 -18.22 8.58
CA LYS A 231 -8.14 -18.92 9.72
C LYS A 231 -6.68 -18.51 9.82
N ILE A 232 -6.15 -18.48 11.05
CA ILE A 232 -4.72 -18.31 11.30
C ILE A 232 -4.11 -19.66 11.63
N TYR A 233 -3.02 -19.98 10.95
CA TYR A 233 -2.21 -21.19 11.16
C TYR A 233 -0.79 -20.83 11.56
N TYR A 234 -0.12 -21.77 12.20
CA TYR A 234 1.33 -21.74 12.42
C TYR A 234 1.98 -22.83 11.55
N HIS A 235 2.87 -22.42 10.67
CA HIS A 235 3.68 -23.29 9.83
C HIS A 235 5.07 -23.47 10.44
N LYS A 236 5.50 -24.70 10.60
CA LYS A 236 6.86 -25.06 11.03
C LYS A 236 7.71 -25.36 9.80
N ILE A 237 8.87 -24.72 9.68
CA ILE A 237 9.79 -24.94 8.56
C ILE A 237 10.15 -26.42 8.40
N GLY A 238 10.10 -26.88 7.13
CA GLY A 238 10.41 -28.27 6.76
C GLY A 238 9.25 -29.26 6.95
N THR A 239 8.04 -28.79 7.26
CA THR A 239 6.86 -29.65 7.35
C THR A 239 5.87 -29.34 6.20
N PRO A 240 5.03 -30.30 5.79
CA PRO A 240 3.99 -30.01 4.81
C PRO A 240 2.88 -29.12 5.41
N GLN A 241 2.25 -28.27 4.60
CA GLN A 241 1.15 -27.40 5.03
C GLN A 241 0.00 -28.15 5.72
N SER A 242 -0.23 -29.40 5.38
CA SER A 242 -1.27 -30.24 6.02
C SER A 242 -0.99 -30.56 7.50
N ALA A 243 0.24 -30.31 7.97
CA ALA A 243 0.63 -30.49 9.38
C ALA A 243 0.57 -29.17 10.18
N ASP A 244 0.14 -28.08 9.56
CA ASP A 244 0.09 -26.77 10.20
C ASP A 244 -0.93 -26.71 11.33
N GLU A 245 -0.55 -26.09 12.44
CA GLU A 245 -1.37 -25.95 13.63
C GLU A 245 -2.39 -24.82 13.44
N LEU A 246 -3.69 -25.11 13.64
CA LEU A 246 -4.73 -24.08 13.69
C LEU A 246 -4.59 -23.26 14.99
N VAL A 247 -4.35 -21.97 14.84
CA VAL A 247 -4.14 -21.04 15.96
C VAL A 247 -5.40 -20.27 16.31
N TYR A 248 -6.16 -19.84 15.29
CA TYR A 248 -7.38 -19.06 15.50
C TYR A 248 -8.37 -19.24 14.35
N GLU A 249 -9.66 -19.34 14.71
CA GLU A 249 -10.80 -19.29 13.79
C GLU A 249 -12.02 -18.65 14.47
N ASP A 250 -12.90 -18.05 13.68
CA ASP A 250 -14.22 -17.59 14.14
C ASP A 250 -15.33 -18.19 13.26
N LYS A 251 -16.04 -19.18 13.79
CA LYS A 251 -17.13 -19.91 13.10
C LYS A 251 -18.45 -19.13 13.02
N LYS A 252 -18.55 -17.99 13.72
CA LYS A 252 -19.79 -17.21 13.81
C LYS A 252 -19.82 -16.03 12.83
N HIS A 253 -18.65 -15.55 12.42
CA HIS A 253 -18.51 -14.34 11.60
C HIS A 253 -17.69 -14.65 10.35
N PRO A 254 -18.33 -15.17 9.29
CA PRO A 254 -17.62 -15.70 8.11
C PRO A 254 -16.81 -14.64 7.35
N LEU A 255 -17.20 -13.38 7.43
CA LEU A 255 -16.58 -12.30 6.63
C LEU A 255 -15.45 -11.55 7.36
N ARG A 256 -15.07 -11.97 8.57
CA ARG A 256 -13.96 -11.35 9.31
C ARG A 256 -12.61 -11.73 8.74
N TYR A 257 -11.72 -10.74 8.71
CA TYR A 257 -10.32 -10.90 8.36
C TYR A 257 -9.47 -10.98 9.62
N PHE A 258 -8.46 -11.84 9.60
CA PHE A 258 -7.55 -12.04 10.73
C PHE A 258 -6.12 -11.88 10.26
N ASN A 259 -5.33 -11.07 10.99
CA ASN A 259 -3.90 -10.96 10.78
C ASN A 259 -3.17 -11.14 12.11
N ALA A 260 -2.21 -12.07 12.14
CA ALA A 260 -1.34 -12.27 13.27
C ALA A 260 -0.19 -11.26 13.25
N GLY A 261 0.16 -10.73 14.42
CA GLY A 261 1.37 -9.93 14.63
C GLY A 261 2.09 -10.38 15.89
N ILE A 262 3.38 -10.05 15.96
CA ILE A 262 4.23 -10.32 17.13
C ILE A 262 5.04 -9.08 17.43
N THR A 263 5.19 -8.74 18.71
CA THR A 263 6.08 -7.66 19.17
C THR A 263 7.55 -8.01 18.87
N GLU A 264 8.40 -6.99 18.74
CA GLU A 264 9.78 -7.20 18.31
C GLU A 264 10.57 -8.12 19.24
N ASP A 265 10.30 -8.10 20.54
CA ASP A 265 10.89 -9.02 21.52
C ASP A 265 10.27 -10.42 21.53
N GLU A 266 9.30 -10.67 20.61
CA GLU A 266 8.55 -11.92 20.48
C GLU A 266 7.73 -12.31 21.72
N ARG A 267 7.47 -11.39 22.61
CA ARG A 267 6.75 -11.66 23.86
C ARG A 267 5.23 -11.70 23.67
N PHE A 268 4.70 -10.73 22.93
CA PHE A 268 3.26 -10.66 22.73
C PHE A 268 2.87 -11.04 21.29
N MET A 269 1.98 -12.00 21.16
CA MET A 269 1.26 -12.26 19.93
C MET A 269 -0.07 -11.54 19.96
N PHE A 270 -0.45 -10.91 18.88
CA PHE A 270 -1.75 -10.28 18.74
C PHE A 270 -2.43 -10.68 17.43
N ILE A 271 -3.77 -10.66 17.45
CA ILE A 271 -4.61 -10.89 16.29
C ILE A 271 -5.37 -9.61 16.02
N ASN A 272 -5.15 -9.00 14.87
CA ASN A 272 -5.97 -7.93 14.36
C ASN A 272 -7.17 -8.52 13.63
N ILE A 273 -8.38 -8.13 14.02
CA ILE A 273 -9.66 -8.58 13.47
C ILE A 273 -10.36 -7.40 12.82
N SER A 274 -10.70 -7.49 11.55
CA SER A 274 -11.48 -6.48 10.82
C SER A 274 -12.72 -7.11 10.19
N GLU A 275 -13.82 -6.35 10.13
CA GLU A 275 -15.12 -6.79 9.57
C GLU A 275 -15.61 -5.86 8.46
N GLY A 276 -14.83 -4.89 8.08
CA GLY A 276 -15.15 -3.91 7.06
C GLY A 276 -13.93 -3.09 6.73
N THR A 277 -14.15 -1.90 6.21
CA THR A 277 -13.08 -0.97 5.83
C THR A 277 -12.65 -0.05 6.96
N ASN A 278 -13.37 -0.04 8.09
CA ASN A 278 -13.17 0.89 9.20
C ASN A 278 -13.34 0.18 10.52
N GLY A 279 -12.48 0.49 11.49
CA GLY A 279 -12.51 -0.11 12.81
C GLY A 279 -11.97 -1.55 12.86
N ASN A 280 -11.44 -1.92 14.02
CA ASN A 280 -10.89 -3.26 14.24
C ASN A 280 -10.88 -3.64 15.72
N GLU A 281 -10.94 -4.94 16.00
CA GLU A 281 -10.64 -5.49 17.33
C GLU A 281 -9.19 -6.00 17.37
N ILE A 282 -8.58 -5.99 18.57
CA ILE A 282 -7.30 -6.65 18.79
C ILE A 282 -7.40 -7.62 19.94
N LEU A 283 -7.05 -8.88 19.68
CA LEU A 283 -6.80 -9.89 20.69
C LEU A 283 -5.31 -9.97 20.95
N ILE A 284 -4.91 -10.28 22.20
CA ILE A 284 -3.51 -10.39 22.61
C ILE A 284 -3.27 -11.62 23.47
N LYS A 285 -2.05 -12.17 23.38
CA LYS A 285 -1.57 -13.29 24.19
C LYS A 285 -0.11 -13.03 24.59
N ASP A 286 0.19 -13.15 25.88
CA ASP A 286 1.58 -13.13 26.39
C ASP A 286 2.21 -14.52 26.22
N LEU A 287 3.12 -14.66 25.26
CA LEU A 287 3.79 -15.93 24.94
C LEU A 287 4.83 -16.34 25.98
N SER A 288 5.25 -15.43 26.87
CA SER A 288 6.13 -15.73 28.00
C SER A 288 5.39 -16.45 29.14
N LYS A 289 4.06 -16.44 29.10
CA LYS A 289 3.19 -17.06 30.10
C LYS A 289 2.45 -18.26 29.50
N ASN A 290 2.15 -19.23 30.32
CA ASN A 290 1.34 -20.38 29.89
C ASN A 290 -0.15 -20.03 29.83
N GLU A 291 -0.51 -19.05 29.00
CA GLU A 291 -1.88 -18.61 28.79
C GLU A 291 -2.61 -19.53 27.80
N LYS A 292 -3.86 -19.96 28.15
CA LYS A 292 -4.66 -20.90 27.35
C LYS A 292 -5.46 -20.23 26.21
N GLY A 293 -5.18 -19.02 25.82
CA GLY A 293 -5.96 -18.36 24.78
C GLY A 293 -5.61 -16.89 24.63
N PHE A 294 -6.34 -16.22 23.80
CA PHE A 294 -6.21 -14.77 23.60
C PHE A 294 -7.16 -14.03 24.54
N LYS A 295 -6.74 -12.84 24.96
CA LYS A 295 -7.56 -11.85 25.67
C LYS A 295 -7.89 -10.71 24.72
N THR A 296 -9.03 -10.06 24.90
CA THR A 296 -9.37 -8.86 24.15
C THR A 296 -8.54 -7.69 24.70
N LEU A 297 -7.72 -7.08 23.86
CA LEU A 297 -7.00 -5.84 24.15
C LEU A 297 -7.87 -4.62 23.78
N PHE A 298 -8.41 -4.61 22.57
CA PHE A 298 -9.32 -3.58 22.08
C PHE A 298 -10.56 -4.24 21.49
N LYS A 299 -11.75 -3.72 21.84
CA LYS A 299 -13.03 -4.31 21.51
C LYS A 299 -13.87 -3.37 20.63
N GLY A 300 -14.60 -3.94 19.68
CA GLY A 300 -15.54 -3.25 18.81
C GLY A 300 -14.90 -2.75 17.53
N PHE A 301 -15.74 -2.37 16.55
CA PHE A 301 -15.32 -1.95 15.21
C PHE A 301 -15.62 -0.47 14.93
N GLU A 302 -15.89 0.32 15.98
CA GLU A 302 -16.18 1.74 15.85
C GLU A 302 -14.92 2.61 15.76
N ASN A 303 -13.77 2.05 16.16
CA ASN A 303 -12.48 2.77 16.19
C ASN A 303 -11.36 1.92 15.58
N ASN A 304 -10.32 2.61 15.16
CA ASN A 304 -9.11 1.99 14.61
C ASN A 304 -8.05 1.88 15.70
N TYR A 305 -7.37 0.74 15.75
CA TYR A 305 -6.26 0.46 16.65
C TYR A 305 -5.10 -0.13 15.83
N SER A 306 -3.93 0.49 15.93
CA SER A 306 -2.70 -0.04 15.34
C SER A 306 -1.69 -0.27 16.46
N LEU A 307 -1.39 -1.53 16.74
CA LEU A 307 -0.39 -1.90 17.72
C LEU A 307 0.99 -1.59 17.14
N ILE A 308 1.83 -0.88 17.89
CA ILE A 308 3.18 -0.48 17.47
C ILE A 308 4.20 -1.50 17.96
N ASP A 309 4.33 -1.65 19.27
CA ASP A 309 5.22 -2.60 19.93
C ASP A 309 4.94 -2.61 21.44
N ASN A 310 5.73 -3.35 22.20
CA ASN A 310 5.71 -3.28 23.65
C ASN A 310 6.92 -2.54 24.24
N VAL A 311 6.69 -1.92 25.41
CA VAL A 311 7.74 -1.43 26.29
C VAL A 311 7.59 -2.16 27.63
N GLY A 312 8.44 -3.15 27.86
CA GLY A 312 8.28 -4.06 28.99
C GLY A 312 6.94 -4.79 28.96
N ASP A 313 6.11 -4.60 29.99
CA ASP A 313 4.78 -5.23 30.09
C ASP A 313 3.64 -4.45 29.43
N LYS A 314 3.93 -3.28 28.86
CA LYS A 314 2.92 -2.38 28.30
C LYS A 314 2.95 -2.40 26.79
N ILE A 315 1.79 -2.23 26.17
CA ILE A 315 1.60 -2.15 24.74
C ILE A 315 1.45 -0.69 24.32
N LEU A 316 2.20 -0.27 23.30
CA LEU A 316 1.99 0.99 22.60
C LEU A 316 1.07 0.79 21.40
N ALA A 317 0.07 1.63 21.30
CA ALA A 317 -0.87 1.59 20.20
C ALA A 317 -1.30 2.99 19.75
N ASN A 318 -1.54 3.14 18.46
CA ASN A 318 -2.17 4.31 17.86
C ASN A 318 -3.68 4.09 17.74
N THR A 319 -4.51 5.10 18.02
CA THR A 319 -5.98 4.98 17.94
C THR A 319 -6.65 6.32 17.67
N ASP A 320 -7.80 6.26 16.98
CA ASP A 320 -8.71 7.39 16.79
C ASP A 320 -9.79 7.48 17.90
N LYS A 321 -9.80 6.55 18.86
CA LYS A 321 -10.79 6.55 19.93
C LYS A 321 -10.71 7.80 20.81
N GLY A 322 -11.75 8.66 20.70
CA GLY A 322 -11.78 9.96 21.34
C GLY A 322 -10.67 10.93 20.88
N ALA A 323 -10.19 10.74 19.62
CA ALA A 323 -9.14 11.53 19.00
C ALA A 323 -9.22 11.34 17.47
N ALA A 324 -10.09 12.11 16.80
CA ALA A 324 -10.35 11.93 15.36
C ALA A 324 -9.11 12.02 14.46
N LYS A 325 -8.07 12.68 14.94
CA LYS A 325 -6.76 12.78 14.27
C LYS A 325 -5.69 11.89 14.90
N TYR A 326 -6.11 10.87 15.61
CA TYR A 326 -5.33 9.87 16.32
C TYR A 326 -4.49 10.40 17.48
N LYS A 327 -4.22 9.50 18.40
CA LYS A 327 -3.33 9.66 19.56
C LYS A 327 -2.56 8.36 19.80
N LEU A 328 -1.41 8.48 20.47
CA LEU A 328 -0.61 7.34 20.95
C LEU A 328 -0.95 7.05 22.39
N ILE A 329 -1.24 5.79 22.71
CA ILE A 329 -1.57 5.30 24.04
C ILE A 329 -0.65 4.17 24.47
N GLU A 330 -0.47 4.05 25.78
CA GLU A 330 0.13 2.90 26.46
C GLU A 330 -0.97 2.14 27.20
N VAL A 331 -1.04 0.84 27.03
CA VAL A 331 -2.06 -0.03 27.60
C VAL A 331 -1.43 -1.21 28.34
N ASP A 332 -1.95 -1.49 29.53
CA ASP A 332 -1.64 -2.74 30.24
C ASP A 332 -2.52 -3.87 29.69
N PRO A 333 -1.98 -4.90 29.02
CA PRO A 333 -2.78 -6.00 28.48
C PRO A 333 -3.47 -6.83 29.57
N MET A 334 -3.04 -6.72 30.84
CA MET A 334 -3.71 -7.36 31.98
C MET A 334 -4.84 -6.52 32.56
N ASN A 335 -4.93 -5.24 32.19
CA ASN A 335 -5.93 -4.28 32.66
C ASN A 335 -6.29 -3.29 31.54
N ALA A 336 -6.82 -3.83 30.43
CA ALA A 336 -7.01 -3.13 29.18
C ALA A 336 -8.23 -2.18 29.13
N ASP A 337 -8.96 -1.99 30.24
CA ASP A 337 -10.07 -1.03 30.32
C ASP A 337 -9.59 0.38 29.90
N GLU A 338 -10.38 1.07 29.09
CA GLU A 338 -10.06 2.41 28.56
C GLU A 338 -9.68 3.43 29.65
N LYS A 339 -10.34 3.38 30.81
CA LYS A 339 -10.04 4.26 31.97
C LYS A 339 -8.60 4.14 32.50
N ASN A 340 -7.92 3.04 32.16
CA ASN A 340 -6.54 2.74 32.59
C ASN A 340 -5.51 3.06 31.50
N TRP A 341 -5.94 3.51 30.32
CA TRP A 341 -5.02 3.88 29.26
C TRP A 341 -4.25 5.15 29.62
N LYS A 342 -2.97 5.15 29.33
CA LYS A 342 -2.14 6.33 29.45
C LYS A 342 -1.91 6.93 28.08
N THR A 343 -2.28 8.19 27.88
CA THR A 343 -1.96 8.91 26.66
C THR A 343 -0.47 9.28 26.69
N ILE A 344 0.28 8.80 25.69
CA ILE A 344 1.71 9.09 25.50
C ILE A 344 1.90 10.31 24.62
N ILE A 345 1.17 10.37 23.49
CA ILE A 345 1.13 11.54 22.61
C ILE A 345 -0.35 11.87 22.36
N ALA A 346 -0.76 13.06 22.79
CA ALA A 346 -2.13 13.52 22.62
C ALA A 346 -2.44 13.87 21.16
N GLU A 347 -3.74 13.85 20.80
CA GLU A 347 -4.24 14.36 19.53
C GLU A 347 -3.73 15.81 19.30
N SER A 348 -3.38 16.11 18.06
CA SER A 348 -2.97 17.45 17.64
C SER A 348 -3.89 18.01 16.56
N SER A 349 -3.61 19.25 16.12
CA SER A 349 -4.31 19.83 14.96
C SER A 349 -4.04 19.09 13.66
N ASP A 350 -2.90 18.38 13.56
CA ASP A 350 -2.46 17.65 12.39
C ASP A 350 -2.79 16.15 12.54
N LEU A 351 -3.03 15.45 11.43
CA LEU A 351 -3.36 14.03 11.44
C LEU A 351 -2.11 13.19 11.75
N LEU A 352 -2.14 12.41 12.82
CA LEU A 352 -1.11 11.40 13.12
C LEU A 352 -1.33 10.18 12.22
N GLU A 353 -0.54 10.06 11.14
CA GLU A 353 -0.64 8.96 10.19
C GLU A 353 -0.01 7.67 10.68
N GLY A 354 1.02 7.77 11.53
CA GLY A 354 1.70 6.60 12.06
C GLY A 354 2.69 6.93 13.16
N ALA A 355 3.06 5.90 13.90
CA ALA A 355 4.12 5.94 14.90
C ALA A 355 4.94 4.65 14.85
N SER A 356 6.22 4.73 15.23
CA SER A 356 7.12 3.60 15.34
C SER A 356 8.04 3.76 16.55
N LEU A 357 8.48 2.63 17.10
CA LEU A 357 9.45 2.59 18.20
C LEU A 357 10.71 1.90 17.71
N TRP A 358 11.81 2.65 17.59
CA TRP A 358 13.11 2.09 17.22
C TRP A 358 14.25 2.91 17.84
N GLY A 359 15.41 2.27 18.03
CA GLY A 359 16.56 2.93 18.69
C GLY A 359 16.23 3.51 20.08
N GLY A 360 15.23 2.95 20.79
CA GLY A 360 14.76 3.44 22.08
C GLY A 360 14.01 4.78 22.04
N LYS A 361 13.59 5.25 20.85
CA LYS A 361 12.85 6.49 20.62
C LYS A 361 11.54 6.23 19.89
N LEU A 362 10.55 7.11 20.14
CA LEU A 362 9.30 7.15 19.38
C LEU A 362 9.45 8.10 18.19
N PHE A 363 9.03 7.66 17.03
CA PHE A 363 8.93 8.45 15.81
C PHE A 363 7.48 8.52 15.37
N THR A 364 7.05 9.70 14.95
CA THR A 364 5.68 9.92 14.47
C THR A 364 5.70 10.63 13.14
N THR A 365 4.81 10.21 12.27
CA THR A 365 4.56 10.85 10.98
C THR A 365 3.20 11.54 11.02
N TYR A 366 3.18 12.82 10.71
CA TYR A 366 1.96 13.62 10.63
C TYR A 366 1.73 14.12 9.21
N LEU A 367 0.47 14.18 8.82
CA LEU A 367 0.02 14.92 7.64
C LEU A 367 -0.40 16.33 8.10
N LYS A 368 0.37 17.33 7.71
CA LYS A 368 0.08 18.73 7.94
C LYS A 368 -0.10 19.46 6.62
N ASP A 369 -1.30 19.99 6.39
CA ASP A 369 -1.60 20.73 5.17
C ASP A 369 -1.16 19.98 3.89
N ALA A 370 -1.49 18.67 3.82
CA ALA A 370 -1.12 17.74 2.75
C ALA A 370 0.41 17.58 2.52
N SER A 371 1.23 17.79 3.54
CA SER A 371 2.68 17.50 3.52
C SER A 371 3.11 16.79 4.79
N THR A 372 4.14 15.95 4.66
CA THR A 372 4.66 15.15 5.78
C THR A 372 5.43 16.00 6.78
N ARG A 373 5.24 15.71 8.07
CA ARG A 373 6.08 16.14 9.18
C ARG A 373 6.48 14.93 10.00
N ILE A 374 7.74 14.82 10.37
CA ILE A 374 8.26 13.73 11.19
C ILE A 374 8.79 14.30 12.48
N TYR A 375 8.40 13.68 13.60
CA TYR A 375 8.90 14.06 14.92
C TYR A 375 9.49 12.84 15.63
N LYS A 376 10.57 13.08 16.35
CA LYS A 376 11.19 12.16 17.29
C LYS A 376 10.81 12.57 18.71
N PHE A 377 10.58 11.58 19.59
CA PHE A 377 10.30 11.76 21.01
C PHE A 377 11.14 10.77 21.83
N ASN A 378 11.27 11.02 23.12
CA ASN A 378 11.67 9.99 24.06
C ASN A 378 10.61 8.87 24.10
N GLY A 379 10.98 7.68 24.59
CA GLY A 379 10.05 6.55 24.68
C GLY A 379 8.81 6.82 25.55
N ASP A 380 8.83 7.81 26.43
CA ASP A 380 7.72 8.26 27.27
C ASP A 380 6.84 9.36 26.62
N GLY A 381 7.13 9.75 25.38
CA GLY A 381 6.42 10.79 24.64
C GLY A 381 6.88 12.22 24.90
N THR A 382 7.91 12.41 25.74
CA THR A 382 8.51 13.72 25.99
C THR A 382 9.59 14.07 24.96
N GLY A 383 10.11 15.31 24.99
CA GLY A 383 11.27 15.70 24.18
C GLY A 383 10.99 15.74 22.67
N LYS A 384 9.83 16.29 22.27
CA LYS A 384 9.45 16.46 20.87
C LYS A 384 10.51 17.23 20.08
N GLU A 385 11.01 16.64 19.01
CA GLU A 385 12.00 17.23 18.10
C GLU A 385 11.58 16.95 16.63
N GLU A 386 11.56 17.97 15.80
CA GLU A 386 11.22 17.80 14.37
C GLU A 386 12.44 17.34 13.58
N ILE A 387 12.26 16.29 12.79
CA ILE A 387 13.21 15.88 11.75
C ILE A 387 12.96 16.74 10.53
N LYS A 388 13.91 17.63 10.22
CA LYS A 388 13.78 18.55 9.10
C LYS A 388 13.88 17.79 7.78
N LEU A 389 12.84 17.91 6.97
CA LEU A 389 12.80 17.39 5.60
C LEU A 389 13.42 18.40 4.62
N PRO A 390 13.86 17.96 3.42
CA PRO A 390 14.47 18.84 2.42
C PRO A 390 13.58 19.99 1.95
N GLY A 391 12.27 19.82 2.03
CA GLY A 391 11.29 20.84 1.60
C GLY A 391 9.84 20.39 1.82
N ILE A 392 8.92 21.07 1.14
CA ILE A 392 7.50 20.71 1.12
C ILE A 392 7.31 19.47 0.23
N GLY A 393 6.84 18.37 0.80
CA GLY A 393 6.66 17.13 0.07
C GLY A 393 6.21 15.99 0.97
N THR A 394 6.41 14.78 0.50
CA THR A 394 6.09 13.54 1.20
C THR A 394 7.39 12.84 1.61
N ALA A 395 7.44 12.36 2.85
CA ALA A 395 8.52 11.49 3.30
C ALA A 395 7.93 10.20 3.87
N SER A 396 8.59 9.07 3.59
CA SER A 396 8.15 7.74 4.03
C SER A 396 9.34 6.82 4.32
N GLY A 397 9.10 5.76 5.09
CA GLY A 397 10.09 4.73 5.36
C GLY A 397 10.93 4.93 6.62
N ILE A 398 10.69 6.00 7.40
CA ILE A 398 11.40 6.17 8.67
C ILE A 398 10.92 5.10 9.66
N GLY A 399 11.83 4.24 10.08
CA GLY A 399 11.56 3.11 10.97
C GLY A 399 12.80 2.25 11.12
N GLY A 400 12.74 1.26 12.02
CA GLY A 400 13.86 0.37 12.29
C GLY A 400 13.54 -0.57 13.45
N LYS A 401 14.55 -1.30 13.92
CA LYS A 401 14.50 -2.20 15.07
C LYS A 401 14.94 -1.49 16.33
N LYS A 402 14.67 -2.08 17.51
CA LYS A 402 15.00 -1.48 18.81
C LYS A 402 16.48 -1.11 18.96
N ASP A 403 17.37 -1.87 18.34
CA ASP A 403 18.82 -1.67 18.45
C ASP A 403 19.43 -0.89 17.26
N ASP A 404 18.63 -0.46 16.30
CA ASP A 404 19.12 0.30 15.16
C ASP A 404 19.57 1.72 15.61
N THR A 405 20.67 2.17 15.03
CA THR A 405 21.24 3.50 15.24
C THR A 405 21.08 4.44 14.06
N GLU A 406 20.63 3.91 12.93
CA GLU A 406 20.37 4.65 11.71
C GLU A 406 19.16 4.07 10.98
N THR A 407 18.50 4.90 10.20
CA THR A 407 17.41 4.50 9.32
C THR A 407 17.46 5.28 8.01
N PHE A 408 16.63 4.87 7.07
CA PHE A 408 16.52 5.54 5.76
C PHE A 408 15.07 5.96 5.53
N TYR A 409 14.90 7.08 4.83
CA TYR A 409 13.60 7.51 4.35
C TYR A 409 13.70 8.05 2.93
N THR A 410 12.63 7.90 2.18
CA THR A 410 12.48 8.50 0.85
C THR A 410 11.73 9.82 0.98
N TYR A 411 12.28 10.88 0.38
CA TYR A 411 11.60 12.16 0.23
C TYR A 411 11.25 12.40 -1.23
N SER A 412 10.03 12.84 -1.51
CA SER A 412 9.56 13.23 -2.84
C SER A 412 8.73 14.50 -2.81
N SER A 413 8.71 15.22 -3.95
CA SER A 413 7.88 16.42 -4.15
C SER A 413 7.46 16.51 -5.61
N PHE A 414 6.69 17.53 -5.98
CA PHE A 414 6.32 17.75 -7.39
C PHE A 414 7.51 18.02 -8.33
N THR A 415 8.64 18.42 -7.77
CA THR A 415 9.88 18.67 -8.53
C THR A 415 11.00 17.68 -8.21
N ASN A 416 10.75 16.70 -7.32
CA ASN A 416 11.71 15.70 -6.91
C ASN A 416 11.06 14.31 -6.97
N PRO A 417 11.48 13.42 -7.88
CA PRO A 417 10.86 12.11 -8.09
C PRO A 417 11.17 11.08 -6.98
N GLY A 418 12.04 11.42 -6.04
CA GLY A 418 12.41 10.61 -4.90
C GLY A 418 13.91 10.65 -4.64
N GLU A 419 14.29 11.06 -3.45
CA GLU A 419 15.66 11.00 -2.92
C GLU A 419 15.65 10.19 -1.64
N ILE A 420 16.71 9.44 -1.39
CA ILE A 420 16.86 8.63 -0.19
C ILE A 420 17.82 9.34 0.76
N TYR A 421 17.35 9.56 1.97
CA TYR A 421 18.12 10.15 3.07
C TYR A 421 18.42 9.10 4.12
N LYS A 422 19.63 9.18 4.68
CA LYS A 422 20.01 8.42 5.86
C LYS A 422 19.87 9.34 7.09
N TYR A 423 19.17 8.88 8.10
CA TYR A 423 19.03 9.54 9.38
C TYR A 423 19.87 8.81 10.43
N ASP A 424 20.76 9.52 11.09
CA ASP A 424 21.57 9.02 12.20
C ASP A 424 20.94 9.41 13.53
N LEU A 425 20.61 8.41 14.35
CA LEU A 425 19.89 8.61 15.61
C LEU A 425 20.74 9.34 16.66
N LYS A 426 22.06 9.11 16.64
CA LYS A 426 22.98 9.68 17.62
C LYS A 426 23.20 11.17 17.39
N THR A 427 23.35 11.57 16.14
CA THR A 427 23.59 12.98 15.77
C THR A 427 22.32 13.75 15.51
N GLY A 428 21.20 13.06 15.20
CA GLY A 428 19.94 13.67 14.79
C GLY A 428 19.97 14.26 13.38
N ASN A 429 20.98 13.95 12.57
CA ASN A 429 21.17 14.51 11.24
C ASN A 429 20.63 13.58 10.16
N SER A 430 20.04 14.20 9.14
CA SER A 430 19.71 13.55 7.86
C SER A 430 20.73 13.96 6.81
N GLU A 431 21.29 13.00 6.10
CA GLU A 431 22.18 13.23 4.97
C GLU A 431 21.65 12.57 3.70
N LEU A 432 21.86 13.20 2.55
CA LEU A 432 21.48 12.62 1.27
C LEU A 432 22.32 11.35 1.03
N PHE A 433 21.64 10.21 0.97
CA PHE A 433 22.26 8.91 0.73
C PHE A 433 22.28 8.56 -0.76
N ARG A 434 21.16 8.81 -1.46
CA ARG A 434 21.05 8.54 -2.89
C ARG A 434 20.12 9.53 -3.57
N LYS A 435 20.60 10.11 -4.67
CA LYS A 435 19.81 10.98 -5.54
C LYS A 435 19.26 10.18 -6.72
N THR A 436 18.04 10.49 -7.13
CA THR A 436 17.48 9.95 -8.38
C THR A 436 18.07 10.65 -9.60
N GLU A 437 18.60 9.88 -10.53
CA GLU A 437 19.24 10.37 -11.76
C GLU A 437 18.22 10.52 -12.88
N VAL A 438 17.40 11.57 -12.82
CA VAL A 438 16.47 11.93 -13.91
C VAL A 438 17.08 13.01 -14.80
N LYS A 439 16.81 12.95 -16.10
CA LYS A 439 17.16 13.99 -17.08
C LYS A 439 16.17 15.17 -16.99
N PHE A 440 16.09 15.76 -15.80
CA PHE A 440 15.19 16.85 -15.48
C PHE A 440 15.90 17.83 -14.54
N ASP A 441 15.93 19.11 -14.89
CA ASP A 441 16.46 20.14 -14.02
C ASP A 441 15.38 20.61 -13.02
N ALA A 442 15.40 20.02 -11.84
CA ALA A 442 14.47 20.34 -10.75
C ALA A 442 14.60 21.82 -10.29
N ASN A 443 15.79 22.44 -10.46
CA ASN A 443 16.04 23.82 -10.04
C ASN A 443 15.40 24.85 -10.96
N ALA A 444 14.94 24.45 -12.16
CA ALA A 444 14.15 25.30 -13.06
C ALA A 444 12.71 25.50 -12.60
N PHE A 445 12.29 24.77 -11.54
CA PHE A 445 10.93 24.79 -11.02
C PHE A 445 10.92 24.96 -9.51
N GLU A 446 9.83 25.52 -9.00
CA GLU A 446 9.60 25.72 -7.58
C GLU A 446 8.25 25.12 -7.18
N THR A 447 8.23 24.29 -6.12
CA THR A 447 6.98 23.84 -5.50
C THR A 447 6.53 24.84 -4.46
N LYS A 448 5.35 25.44 -4.65
CA LYS A 448 4.71 26.37 -3.69
C LYS A 448 3.43 25.75 -3.14
N GLN A 449 3.22 25.90 -1.85
CA GLN A 449 1.94 25.65 -1.22
C GLN A 449 1.16 26.95 -1.10
N VAL A 450 -0.07 26.95 -1.59
CA VAL A 450 -1.02 28.05 -1.48
C VAL A 450 -2.33 27.53 -0.87
N PHE A 451 -3.14 28.43 -0.33
CA PHE A 451 -4.42 28.07 0.25
C PHE A 451 -5.55 28.84 -0.44
N TYR A 452 -6.62 28.14 -0.75
CA TYR A 452 -7.87 28.78 -1.13
C TYR A 452 -8.97 28.46 -0.12
N THR A 453 -10.04 29.25 -0.13
CA THR A 453 -11.16 29.06 0.77
C THR A 453 -12.30 28.38 0.02
N SER A 454 -12.72 27.22 0.49
CA SER A 454 -13.89 26.48 0.00
C SER A 454 -15.20 27.23 0.33
N LYS A 455 -16.32 26.81 -0.29
CA LYS A 455 -17.65 27.42 -0.08
C LYS A 455 -18.12 27.39 1.38
N ASP A 456 -17.69 26.40 2.16
CA ASP A 456 -17.98 26.25 3.58
C ASP A 456 -17.00 26.98 4.51
N GLY A 457 -16.05 27.75 3.94
CA GLY A 457 -15.02 28.46 4.69
C GLY A 457 -13.76 27.66 4.98
N THR A 458 -13.71 26.37 4.63
CA THR A 458 -12.54 25.52 4.85
C THR A 458 -11.34 26.02 4.05
N LYS A 459 -10.18 26.12 4.71
CA LYS A 459 -8.90 26.40 4.05
C LYS A 459 -8.34 25.11 3.45
N VAL A 460 -8.25 25.06 2.13
CA VAL A 460 -7.78 23.90 1.38
C VAL A 460 -6.38 24.17 0.86
N PRO A 461 -5.37 23.34 1.23
CA PRO A 461 -4.02 23.44 0.69
C PRO A 461 -4.01 23.00 -0.77
N MET A 462 -3.20 23.68 -1.58
CA MET A 462 -2.96 23.35 -2.98
C MET A 462 -1.49 23.58 -3.32
N PHE A 463 -0.91 22.72 -4.09
CA PHE A 463 0.45 22.85 -4.57
C PHE A 463 0.46 23.35 -6.02
#